data_dfca212d5c07fceb19d71a8647845e57
#
_entry.id   dfca212d5c07fceb19d71a8647845e57
#
_cell.length_a   1.000
_cell.length_b   1.000
_cell.length_c   1.000
_cell.angle_alpha   90.00
_cell.angle_beta   90.00
_cell.angle_gamma   90.00
#
_symmetry.space_group_name_H-M   'P 1'
#
loop_
_entity.id
_entity.type
_entity.pdbx_description
1 polymer ?
#
loop_
_entity_poly.entity_id
_entity_poly.type
_entity_poly.pdbx_seq_one_letter_code
_entity_poly.pdbx_strand_id
1 'polypeptide(L)'
;QFFKDAVPLFVTGLGDIIYVEKKDGFIGILKFRYKETKVLMQMFNLTIKLIIDENDKYFCDSHIEPQMYFEALKTKEEPAYDKCFGYVPILPLGGKEEVAHMDTVKIKEHILLITELTGPIND
;
A
#
# COMPACT_ATOMS: atom_id res chain seq x y z
N GLN A 1 11.37 -17.90 -2.32
CA GLN A 1 10.63 -16.69 -2.64
C GLN A 1 10.49 -15.83 -1.39
N PHE A 2 10.78 -14.53 -1.51
CA PHE A 2 10.86 -13.63 -0.36
C PHE A 2 9.57 -13.57 0.46
N PHE A 3 8.42 -13.50 -0.20
CA PHE A 3 7.14 -13.36 0.48
C PHE A 3 6.39 -14.66 0.74
N LYS A 4 7.08 -15.79 0.63
CA LYS A 4 6.46 -17.12 0.77
C LYS A 4 5.73 -17.29 2.11
N ASP A 5 6.32 -16.82 3.19
CA ASP A 5 5.77 -16.96 4.54
C ASP A 5 5.12 -15.67 5.05
N ALA A 6 4.90 -14.70 4.19
CA ALA A 6 4.25 -13.47 4.57
C ALA A 6 2.73 -13.63 4.64
N VAL A 7 2.14 -13.06 5.69
CA VAL A 7 0.68 -13.05 5.88
C VAL A 7 0.19 -11.62 5.78
N PRO A 8 -0.68 -11.30 4.82
CA PRO A 8 -1.24 -9.97 4.72
C PRO A 8 -2.16 -9.68 5.92
N LEU A 9 -2.03 -8.48 6.47
CA LEU A 9 -2.82 -8.03 7.61
C LEU A 9 -3.83 -6.95 7.21
N PHE A 10 -3.38 -5.95 6.46
CA PHE A 10 -4.19 -4.81 6.08
C PHE A 10 -3.90 -4.41 4.65
N VAL A 11 -4.91 -3.85 3.98
CA VAL A 11 -4.75 -3.18 2.69
C VAL A 11 -5.17 -1.73 2.86
N THR A 12 -4.32 -0.79 2.45
CA THR A 12 -4.63 0.63 2.54
C THR A 12 -5.49 1.09 1.37
N GLY A 13 -6.07 2.28 1.49
CA GLY A 13 -6.86 2.88 0.42
C GLY A 13 -6.06 3.21 -0.84
N LEU A 14 -4.74 3.14 -0.79
CA LEU A 14 -3.84 3.33 -1.93
C LEU A 14 -3.32 2.01 -2.51
N GLY A 15 -3.83 0.88 -2.02
CA GLY A 15 -3.45 -0.44 -2.50
C GLY A 15 -2.15 -0.99 -1.92
N ASP A 16 -1.65 -0.39 -0.86
CA ASP A 16 -0.48 -0.89 -0.16
C ASP A 16 -0.89 -2.02 0.79
N ILE A 17 -0.06 -3.05 0.91
CA ILE A 17 -0.34 -4.21 1.76
C ILE A 17 0.63 -4.23 2.94
N ILE A 18 0.08 -4.21 4.15
CA ILE A 18 0.85 -4.41 5.38
C ILE A 18 0.81 -5.89 5.73
N TYR A 19 1.97 -6.49 5.89
CA TYR A 19 2.11 -7.93 6.10
C TYR A 19 3.01 -8.23 7.29
N VAL A 20 2.87 -9.43 7.86
CA VAL A 20 3.81 -9.98 8.84
C VAL A 20 4.56 -11.16 8.22
N GLU A 21 5.87 -11.18 8.40
CA GLU A 21 6.71 -12.31 8.03
C GLU A 21 6.71 -13.32 9.18
N LYS A 22 6.11 -14.47 8.97
CA LYS A 22 5.93 -15.48 10.03
C LYS A 22 7.24 -15.96 10.64
N LYS A 23 8.25 -16.14 9.79
CA LYS A 23 9.53 -16.71 10.22
C LYS A 23 10.26 -15.80 11.18
N ASP A 24 10.32 -14.51 10.87
CA ASP A 24 11.10 -13.54 11.62
C ASP A 24 10.24 -12.61 12.48
N GLY A 25 8.93 -12.61 12.27
CA GLY A 25 7.98 -11.81 13.04
C GLY A 25 8.00 -10.31 12.75
N PHE A 26 8.74 -9.86 11.76
CA PHE A 26 8.73 -8.43 11.43
C PHE A 26 7.53 -8.05 10.56
N ILE A 27 7.18 -6.78 10.62
CA ILE A 27 6.07 -6.19 9.87
C ILE A 27 6.65 -5.36 8.74
N GLY A 28 6.11 -5.53 7.54
CA GLY A 28 6.51 -4.75 6.39
C GLY A 28 5.34 -4.19 5.63
N ILE A 29 5.62 -3.34 4.68
CA ILE A 29 4.64 -2.79 3.76
C ILE A 29 5.10 -2.99 2.32
N LEU A 30 4.18 -3.48 1.48
CA LEU A 30 4.37 -3.64 0.04
C LEU A 30 3.66 -2.49 -0.66
N LYS A 31 4.40 -1.65 -1.35
CA LYS A 31 3.85 -0.54 -2.13
C LYS A 31 3.95 -0.86 -3.62
N PHE A 32 2.93 -1.50 -4.16
CA PHE A 32 2.92 -1.92 -5.57
C PHE A 32 3.03 -0.73 -6.52
N ARG A 33 2.40 0.40 -6.18
CA ARG A 33 2.45 1.61 -7.01
C ARG A 33 3.87 2.13 -7.23
N TYR A 34 4.77 1.90 -6.29
CA TYR A 34 6.19 2.28 -6.39
C TYR A 34 7.09 1.08 -6.59
N LYS A 35 6.55 -0.12 -6.60
CA LYS A 35 7.29 -1.36 -6.73
C LYS A 35 8.38 -1.51 -5.67
N GLU A 36 8.03 -1.21 -4.42
CA GLU A 36 8.97 -1.28 -3.30
C GLU A 36 8.36 -1.97 -2.09
N THR A 37 9.25 -2.46 -1.22
CA THR A 37 8.89 -3.02 0.08
C THR A 37 9.77 -2.38 1.15
N LYS A 38 9.19 -2.17 2.33
CA LYS A 38 9.90 -1.62 3.49
C LYS A 38 9.55 -2.42 4.73
N VAL A 39 10.56 -2.66 5.58
CA VAL A 39 10.33 -3.21 6.91
C VAL A 39 9.95 -2.06 7.83
N LEU A 40 8.81 -2.20 8.50
CA LEU A 40 8.32 -1.16 9.41
C LEU A 40 8.86 -1.37 10.82
N MET A 41 8.64 -2.55 11.39
CA MET A 41 9.07 -2.88 12.75
C MET A 41 9.09 -4.39 12.94
N GLN A 42 9.77 -4.82 14.03
CA GLN A 42 9.84 -6.23 14.42
C GLN A 42 8.79 -6.63 15.46
N MET A 43 8.04 -5.67 16.00
CA MET A 43 7.06 -5.93 17.06
C MET A 43 5.64 -5.72 16.54
N PHE A 44 4.90 -6.81 16.38
CA PHE A 44 3.53 -6.78 15.86
C PHE A 44 2.62 -5.88 16.69
N ASN A 45 2.60 -6.06 18.02
CA ASN A 45 1.70 -5.30 18.89
C ASN A 45 1.98 -3.79 18.83
N LEU A 46 3.24 -3.41 18.75
CA LEU A 46 3.63 -2.01 18.65
C LEU A 46 3.21 -1.42 17.31
N THR A 47 3.36 -2.18 16.22
CA THR A 47 2.93 -1.74 14.88
C THR A 47 1.42 -1.48 14.85
N ILE A 48 0.62 -2.40 15.40
CA ILE A 48 -0.83 -2.24 15.45
C ILE A 48 -1.20 -1.00 16.27
N LYS A 49 -0.54 -0.81 17.41
CA LYS A 49 -0.77 0.36 18.26
C LYS A 49 -0.48 1.67 17.51
N LEU A 50 0.63 1.72 16.76
CA LEU A 50 1.00 2.91 16.00
C LEU A 50 0.02 3.20 14.85
N ILE A 51 -0.51 2.17 14.21
CA ILE A 51 -1.50 2.34 13.14
C ILE A 51 -2.81 2.89 13.71
N ILE A 52 -3.24 2.39 14.87
CA ILE A 52 -4.49 2.78 15.49
C ILE A 52 -4.37 4.14 16.18
N ASP A 53 -3.19 4.48 16.69
CA ASP A 53 -2.97 5.72 17.44
C ASP A 53 -2.93 6.93 16.50
N GLU A 54 -4.02 7.68 16.50
CA GLU A 54 -4.16 8.90 15.70
C GLU A 54 -3.13 9.98 16.05
N ASN A 55 -2.48 9.88 17.20
CA ASN A 55 -1.45 10.83 17.63
C ASN A 55 -0.09 10.53 17.01
N ASP A 56 0.13 9.33 16.49
CA ASP A 56 1.39 9.01 15.81
C ASP A 56 1.31 9.39 14.34
N LYS A 57 1.27 10.69 14.13
CA LYS A 57 1.14 11.28 12.81
C LYS A 57 2.34 10.98 11.92
N TYR A 58 3.54 10.97 12.51
CA TYR A 58 4.76 10.71 11.74
C TYR A 58 4.75 9.30 11.11
N PHE A 59 4.39 8.28 11.88
CA PHE A 59 4.32 6.91 11.37
C PHE A 59 3.31 6.79 10.23
N CYS A 60 2.11 7.30 10.43
CA CYS A 60 1.06 7.24 9.43
C CYS A 60 1.41 8.06 8.19
N ASP A 61 1.90 9.28 8.35
CA ASP A 61 2.24 10.15 7.22
C ASP A 61 3.39 9.58 6.38
N SER A 62 4.38 8.95 7.04
CA SER A 62 5.56 8.43 6.35
C SER A 62 5.31 7.10 5.64
N HIS A 63 4.48 6.23 6.22
CA HIS A 63 4.32 4.87 5.73
C HIS A 63 2.98 4.62 5.04
N ILE A 64 1.90 5.18 5.56
CA ILE A 64 0.54 4.96 5.03
C ILE A 64 0.13 6.04 4.05
N GLU A 65 0.67 7.24 4.20
CA GLU A 65 0.44 8.40 3.32
C GLU A 65 -1.03 8.80 3.24
N PRO A 66 -1.69 9.06 4.37
CA PRO A 66 -3.13 9.34 4.38
C PRO A 66 -3.50 10.65 3.67
N GLN A 67 -2.58 11.62 3.55
CA GLN A 67 -2.87 12.87 2.85
C GLN A 67 -3.24 12.64 1.39
N MET A 68 -2.55 11.74 0.71
CA MET A 68 -2.84 11.43 -0.68
C MET A 68 -4.23 10.80 -0.83
N TYR A 69 -4.60 9.93 0.09
CA TYR A 69 -5.91 9.31 0.11
C TYR A 69 -7.01 10.36 0.32
N PHE A 70 -6.86 11.22 1.31
CA PHE A 70 -7.85 12.27 1.61
C PHE A 70 -7.91 13.33 0.51
N GLU A 71 -6.80 13.61 -0.14
CA GLU A 71 -6.78 14.50 -1.30
C GLU A 71 -7.61 13.92 -2.45
N ALA A 72 -7.50 12.63 -2.69
CA ALA A 72 -8.30 11.94 -3.71
C ALA A 72 -9.79 11.96 -3.35
N LEU A 73 -10.15 11.84 -2.07
CA LEU A 73 -11.54 11.87 -1.62
C LEU A 73 -12.23 13.21 -1.87
N LYS A 74 -11.48 14.30 -2.05
CA LYS A 74 -12.07 15.61 -2.34
C LYS A 74 -12.79 15.65 -3.69
N THR A 75 -12.35 14.83 -4.64
CA THR A 75 -12.88 14.83 -6.01
C THR A 75 -13.41 13.48 -6.46
N LYS A 76 -13.23 12.43 -5.67
CA LYS A 76 -13.60 11.06 -6.02
C LYS A 76 -14.40 10.43 -4.88
N GLU A 77 -15.22 9.44 -5.22
CA GLU A 77 -15.98 8.69 -4.21
C GLU A 77 -15.04 7.76 -3.41
N GLU A 78 -15.43 7.48 -2.16
CA GLU A 78 -14.72 6.53 -1.33
C GLU A 78 -14.73 5.15 -1.99
N PRO A 79 -13.56 4.49 -2.14
CA PRO A 79 -13.51 3.16 -2.73
C PRO A 79 -14.26 2.13 -1.87
N ALA A 80 -14.95 1.19 -2.52
CA ALA A 80 -15.53 0.04 -1.83
C ALA A 80 -14.41 -0.82 -1.22
N TYR A 81 -14.74 -1.76 -0.34
CA TYR A 81 -13.75 -2.52 0.43
C TYR A 81 -12.75 -3.32 -0.43
N ASP A 82 -13.16 -3.71 -1.65
CA ASP A 82 -12.31 -4.45 -2.58
C ASP A 82 -11.57 -3.56 -3.58
N LYS A 83 -11.67 -2.25 -3.40
CA LYS A 83 -11.09 -1.25 -4.29
C LYS A 83 -10.14 -0.32 -3.55
N CYS A 84 -9.32 0.37 -4.31
CA CYS A 84 -8.41 1.39 -3.81
C CYS A 84 -8.23 2.48 -4.86
N PHE A 85 -7.55 3.57 -4.50
CA PHE A 85 -7.08 4.54 -5.48
C PHE A 85 -5.75 4.06 -6.06
N GLY A 86 -5.65 4.02 -7.38
CA GLY A 86 -4.42 3.65 -8.07
C GLY A 86 -4.12 4.62 -9.19
N TYR A 87 -2.85 4.75 -9.56
CA TYR A 87 -2.45 5.58 -10.70
C TYR A 87 -2.84 4.93 -12.02
N VAL A 88 -3.46 5.69 -12.89
CA VAL A 88 -3.85 5.24 -14.23
C VAL A 88 -3.37 6.28 -15.25
N PRO A 89 -2.40 5.94 -16.12
CA PRO A 89 -1.68 4.67 -16.15
C PRO A 89 -0.75 4.48 -14.96
N ILE A 90 -0.28 3.26 -14.73
CA ILE A 90 0.64 2.96 -13.62
C ILE A 90 1.96 3.71 -13.81
N LEU A 91 2.64 4.04 -12.70
CA LEU A 91 3.85 4.86 -12.75
C LEU A 91 4.96 4.28 -13.64
N PRO A 92 5.26 2.97 -13.61
CA PRO A 92 6.29 2.41 -14.48
C PRO A 92 6.01 2.53 -15.98
N LEU A 93 4.75 2.74 -16.37
CA LEU A 93 4.35 2.93 -17.76
C LEU A 93 4.18 4.41 -18.13
N GLY A 94 4.77 5.31 -17.37
CA GLY A 94 4.73 6.74 -17.64
C GLY A 94 3.59 7.50 -16.99
N GLY A 95 2.88 6.87 -16.06
CA GLY A 95 1.84 7.54 -15.28
C GLY A 95 2.44 8.66 -14.43
N LYS A 96 1.63 9.71 -14.21
CA LYS A 96 2.04 10.84 -13.37
C LYS A 96 1.68 10.59 -11.92
N GLU A 97 2.59 10.90 -11.00
CA GLU A 97 2.38 10.80 -9.57
C GLU A 97 1.58 12.00 -9.06
N GLU A 98 0.34 12.09 -9.51
CA GLU A 98 -0.56 13.18 -9.16
C GLU A 98 -1.94 12.59 -8.82
N VAL A 99 -2.60 13.15 -7.81
CA VAL A 99 -3.94 12.70 -7.40
C VAL A 99 -4.95 12.79 -8.56
N ALA A 100 -4.81 13.77 -9.45
CA ALA A 100 -5.67 13.91 -10.62
C ALA A 100 -5.58 12.71 -11.57
N HIS A 101 -4.48 11.95 -11.53
CA HIS A 101 -4.28 10.76 -12.35
C HIS A 101 -4.59 9.46 -11.61
N MET A 102 -5.16 9.54 -10.42
CA MET A 102 -5.67 8.39 -9.68
C MET A 102 -7.10 8.07 -10.11
N ASP A 103 -7.42 6.78 -10.11
CA ASP A 103 -8.78 6.29 -10.32
C ASP A 103 -9.08 5.20 -9.31
N THR A 104 -10.37 4.89 -9.15
CA THR A 104 -10.80 3.78 -8.32
C THR A 104 -10.63 2.48 -9.08
N VAL A 105 -9.80 1.59 -8.55
CA VAL A 105 -9.45 0.32 -9.18
C VAL A 105 -9.70 -0.83 -8.23
N LYS A 106 -9.93 -2.03 -8.78
CA LYS A 106 -10.02 -3.24 -7.97
C LYS A 106 -8.63 -3.64 -7.51
N ILE A 107 -8.44 -3.83 -6.21
CA ILE A 107 -7.13 -4.07 -5.59
C ILE A 107 -6.42 -5.25 -6.25
N LYS A 108 -7.07 -6.40 -6.30
CA LYS A 108 -6.47 -7.62 -6.85
C LYS A 108 -6.06 -7.46 -8.30
N GLU A 109 -6.97 -6.95 -9.13
CA GLU A 109 -6.72 -6.76 -10.56
C GLU A 109 -5.61 -5.75 -10.81
N HIS A 110 -5.57 -4.68 -10.03
CA HIS A 110 -4.55 -3.64 -10.17
C HIS A 110 -3.15 -4.16 -9.80
N ILE A 111 -3.05 -4.92 -8.70
CA ILE A 111 -1.80 -5.55 -8.29
C ILE A 111 -1.32 -6.54 -9.35
N LEU A 112 -2.22 -7.37 -9.89
CA LEU A 112 -1.88 -8.29 -10.96
C LEU A 112 -1.40 -7.57 -12.22
N LEU A 113 -2.07 -6.48 -12.59
CA LEU A 113 -1.66 -5.67 -13.73
C LEU A 113 -0.25 -5.12 -13.56
N ILE A 114 0.05 -4.56 -12.39
CA ILE A 114 1.38 -4.02 -12.10
C ILE A 114 2.43 -5.13 -12.19
N THR A 115 2.19 -6.28 -11.55
CA THR A 115 3.15 -7.38 -11.52
C THR A 115 3.36 -8.02 -12.88
N GLU A 116 2.32 -8.15 -13.69
CA GLU A 116 2.44 -8.69 -15.04
C GLU A 116 3.23 -7.77 -15.97
N LEU A 117 3.07 -6.45 -15.84
CA LEU A 117 3.73 -5.49 -16.71
C LEU A 117 5.15 -5.15 -16.25
N THR A 118 5.44 -5.24 -14.97
CA THR A 118 6.72 -4.77 -14.40
C THR A 118 7.50 -5.86 -13.67
N GLY A 119 6.93 -7.06 -13.55
CA GLY A 119 7.50 -8.15 -12.78
C GLY A 119 7.20 -8.04 -11.27
N PRO A 120 7.57 -9.06 -10.49
CA PRO A 120 7.31 -9.07 -9.05
C PRO A 120 8.19 -8.05 -8.32
N ILE A 121 7.77 -7.69 -7.09
CA ILE A 121 8.58 -6.89 -6.20
C ILE A 121 9.70 -7.78 -5.64
N ASN A 122 10.92 -7.34 -5.78
CA ASN A 122 12.10 -8.00 -5.22
C ASN A 122 12.72 -7.08 -4.18
N ASP A 123 13.22 -7.67 -3.11
CA ASP A 123 13.92 -6.93 -2.07
C ASP A 123 15.38 -6.61 -2.46
#